data_2777869efff807c422fc60da070a5f78
#
_entry.id   2777869efff807c422fc60da070a5f78
#
_cell.length_a   1.000
_cell.length_b   1.000
_cell.length_c   1.000
_cell.angle_alpha   90.00
_cell.angle_beta   90.00
_cell.angle_gamma   90.00
#
_symmetry.space_group_name_H-M   'P 1'
#
loop_
_entity.id
_entity.type
_entity.pdbx_description
1 polymer ?
#
loop_
_entity_poly.entity_id
_entity_poly.type
_entity_poly.pdbx_seq_one_letter_code
_entity_poly.pdbx_strand_id
1 'polypeptide(L)'
;MNISIRHLINILNHEGISLREKQEYLKKYQVNNNRRLSIHHRSAVLVEKLAEMIQKRLTIDLYVFYEHDEDRIYLDDQEPEYNSEGDTISYANYCDNYNSCSSCGSINYYEDVEYVHDDCMCSRCYHRQCYYCDDCDSNQFNDDPCSCEGDRDYADEDTGLLSDSTKVELQYYGVDTTSTVVEETMGTEIEVEARTDYAVYDLVQEINDIFNKEKENLICVRDGSLDQEIGFEMVSTNATFDYHKNHFWNEFFKSDIPTKKLRAFKGSRTAIHIHFSRNAFTTHQLKHLNAFYHKAENKSFLVDVAQRECTQYASYVPSITYFDDVEHTGQKYRAINFSNSKTVEVRIFKSNVKPISFFRCLELVHSINQFIKTVDEHRTDSISYTEYFDYLLNNPDKRYANLLLWLDQNEYFEHLQYIEDFKIRYANFKSIVEDFKENNQELIALESEDN
;
A
#
# COMPACT_ATOMS: atom_id res chain seq x y z
N MET A 1 30.10 -8.17 8.69
CA MET A 1 31.12 -8.83 7.82
C MET A 1 30.62 -10.25 7.60
N ASN A 2 30.21 -10.57 6.37
CA ASN A 2 29.66 -11.91 6.08
C ASN A 2 30.77 -12.94 6.03
N ILE A 3 30.65 -13.99 6.84
CA ILE A 3 31.53 -15.15 6.78
C ILE A 3 31.06 -16.03 5.63
N SER A 4 32.01 -16.52 4.79
CA SER A 4 31.61 -17.56 3.84
C SER A 4 31.36 -18.89 4.62
N ILE A 5 30.32 -19.62 4.25
CA ILE A 5 30.00 -20.94 4.83
C ILE A 5 31.23 -21.86 4.84
N ARG A 6 32.02 -21.86 3.77
CA ARG A 6 33.25 -22.64 3.70
C ARG A 6 34.23 -22.27 4.80
N HIS A 7 34.38 -20.99 5.11
CA HIS A 7 35.28 -20.51 6.17
C HIS A 7 34.76 -20.93 7.56
N LEU A 8 33.46 -20.83 7.81
CA LEU A 8 32.84 -21.26 9.05
C LEU A 8 32.95 -22.78 9.24
N ILE A 9 32.73 -23.58 8.21
CA ILE A 9 32.91 -25.05 8.23
C ILE A 9 34.37 -25.39 8.60
N ASN A 10 35.33 -24.69 8.01
CA ASN A 10 36.75 -24.90 8.32
C ASN A 10 37.08 -24.61 9.79
N ILE A 11 36.53 -23.52 10.37
CA ILE A 11 36.71 -23.19 11.77
C ILE A 11 36.07 -24.27 12.68
N LEU A 12 34.85 -24.67 12.38
CA LEU A 12 34.13 -25.67 13.16
C LEU A 12 34.80 -27.06 13.13
N ASN A 13 35.39 -27.40 11.97
CA ASN A 13 36.12 -28.68 11.80
C ASN A 13 37.58 -28.66 12.29
N HIS A 14 38.12 -27.50 12.64
CA HIS A 14 39.53 -27.39 13.06
C HIS A 14 39.72 -27.95 14.46
N GLU A 15 40.42 -29.06 14.56
CA GLU A 15 40.65 -29.77 15.83
C GLU A 15 41.51 -28.98 16.83
N GLY A 16 42.37 -28.09 16.34
CA GLY A 16 43.25 -27.24 17.18
C GLY A 16 42.55 -26.00 17.77
N ILE A 17 41.29 -25.72 17.45
CA ILE A 17 40.52 -24.59 17.98
C ILE A 17 39.63 -25.10 19.09
N SER A 18 39.76 -24.56 20.30
CA SER A 18 38.93 -24.96 21.46
C SER A 18 37.47 -24.59 21.25
N LEU A 19 36.54 -25.29 21.94
CA LEU A 19 35.12 -24.99 21.91
C LEU A 19 34.84 -23.52 22.25
N ARG A 20 35.51 -22.99 23.26
CA ARG A 20 35.38 -21.60 23.69
C ARG A 20 35.79 -20.60 22.57
N GLU A 21 36.91 -20.86 21.90
CA GLU A 21 37.38 -20.02 20.80
C GLU A 21 36.39 -20.08 19.61
N LYS A 22 35.80 -21.24 19.30
CA LYS A 22 34.75 -21.39 18.28
C LYS A 22 33.53 -20.57 18.62
N GLN A 23 33.07 -20.62 19.88
CA GLN A 23 31.93 -19.82 20.38
C GLN A 23 32.25 -18.31 20.33
N GLU A 24 33.45 -17.90 20.79
CA GLU A 24 33.86 -16.49 20.71
C GLU A 24 33.99 -15.99 19.26
N TYR A 25 34.43 -16.89 18.37
CA TYR A 25 34.49 -16.57 16.94
C TYR A 25 33.09 -16.36 16.37
N LEU A 26 32.11 -17.21 16.65
CA LEU A 26 30.74 -17.05 16.25
C LEU A 26 30.12 -15.76 16.82
N LYS A 27 30.31 -15.49 18.12
CA LYS A 27 29.83 -14.24 18.74
C LYS A 27 30.36 -12.97 18.07
N LYS A 28 31.61 -12.98 17.60
CA LYS A 28 32.23 -11.84 16.90
C LYS A 28 31.52 -11.46 15.60
N TYR A 29 30.79 -12.38 14.99
CA TYR A 29 30.05 -12.20 13.76
C TYR A 29 28.54 -12.06 13.96
N GLN A 30 28.08 -12.02 15.21
CA GLN A 30 26.68 -11.66 15.53
C GLN A 30 26.41 -10.25 15.06
N VAL A 31 25.29 -10.08 14.34
CA VAL A 31 24.85 -8.76 13.87
C VAL A 31 24.06 -8.08 15.00
N ASN A 32 24.53 -6.90 15.38
CA ASN A 32 23.83 -5.91 16.20
C ASN A 32 22.93 -6.42 17.32
N ASN A 33 23.48 -6.60 18.52
CA ASN A 33 22.79 -6.74 19.81
C ASN A 33 21.69 -7.83 19.95
N ASN A 34 21.33 -8.56 18.90
CA ASN A 34 20.21 -9.50 18.89
C ASN A 34 20.61 -10.97 18.90
N ARG A 35 21.87 -11.31 19.24
CA ARG A 35 22.36 -12.71 19.32
C ARG A 35 22.22 -13.52 18.02
N ARG A 36 22.22 -12.89 16.86
CA ARG A 36 21.99 -13.49 15.53
C ARG A 36 23.28 -13.59 14.71
N LEU A 37 23.52 -14.75 14.10
CA LEU A 37 24.61 -14.99 13.17
C LEU A 37 24.03 -15.04 11.74
N SER A 38 24.43 -14.11 10.88
CA SER A 38 23.97 -14.07 9.50
C SER A 38 24.93 -14.80 8.57
N ILE A 39 24.47 -15.82 7.88
CA ILE A 39 25.21 -16.58 6.87
C ILE A 39 24.37 -16.69 5.61
N HIS A 40 24.83 -16.07 4.52
CA HIS A 40 24.14 -16.14 3.23
C HIS A 40 24.73 -17.26 2.37
N HIS A 41 23.88 -18.13 1.84
CA HIS A 41 24.23 -19.10 0.83
C HIS A 41 23.06 -19.42 -0.09
N ARG A 42 23.37 -19.73 -1.36
CA ARG A 42 22.39 -20.06 -2.41
C ARG A 42 21.68 -21.41 -2.24
N SER A 43 22.06 -22.20 -1.27
CA SER A 43 21.50 -23.53 -1.03
C SER A 43 21.00 -23.64 0.42
N ALA A 44 19.69 -23.58 0.60
CA ALA A 44 19.01 -23.76 1.89
C ALA A 44 19.45 -25.07 2.58
N VAL A 45 19.50 -26.19 1.86
CA VAL A 45 19.92 -27.51 2.36
C VAL A 45 21.32 -27.52 2.96
N LEU A 46 22.24 -26.73 2.42
CA LEU A 46 23.61 -26.60 2.93
C LEU A 46 23.63 -25.79 4.21
N VAL A 47 22.78 -24.79 4.32
CA VAL A 47 22.69 -23.90 5.48
C VAL A 47 22.03 -24.61 6.64
N GLU A 48 20.97 -25.40 6.42
CA GLU A 48 20.33 -26.27 7.44
C GLU A 48 21.33 -27.28 8.02
N LYS A 49 22.07 -27.99 7.17
CA LYS A 49 23.11 -28.91 7.63
C LYS A 49 24.19 -28.21 8.45
N LEU A 50 24.51 -26.98 8.13
CA LEU A 50 25.46 -26.18 8.87
C LEU A 50 24.90 -25.78 10.24
N ALA A 51 23.63 -25.40 10.33
CA ALA A 51 22.95 -25.11 11.59
C ALA A 51 22.97 -26.33 12.53
N GLU A 52 22.59 -27.52 12.02
CA GLU A 52 22.68 -28.76 12.78
C GLU A 52 24.11 -29.09 13.25
N MET A 53 25.11 -28.86 12.42
CA MET A 53 26.51 -29.06 12.79
C MET A 53 26.95 -28.09 13.89
N ILE A 54 26.56 -26.83 13.83
CA ILE A 54 26.86 -25.83 14.85
C ILE A 54 26.24 -26.27 16.20
N GLN A 55 24.97 -26.59 16.21
CA GLN A 55 24.26 -27.03 17.42
C GLN A 55 24.88 -28.27 18.04
N LYS A 56 25.16 -29.30 17.24
CA LYS A 56 25.75 -30.58 17.73
C LYS A 56 27.16 -30.42 18.25
N ARG A 57 27.98 -29.49 17.72
CA ARG A 57 29.40 -29.37 18.07
C ARG A 57 29.72 -28.33 19.11
N LEU A 58 28.85 -27.34 19.30
CA LEU A 58 29.15 -26.23 20.21
C LEU A 58 28.57 -26.42 21.62
N THR A 59 27.62 -27.35 21.83
CA THR A 59 26.97 -27.62 23.13
C THR A 59 26.58 -26.33 23.84
N ILE A 60 25.92 -25.43 23.14
CA ILE A 60 25.51 -24.13 23.66
C ILE A 60 24.05 -24.19 24.11
N ASP A 61 23.72 -23.48 25.19
CA ASP A 61 22.33 -23.26 25.65
C ASP A 61 21.63 -22.21 24.75
N LEU A 62 21.72 -22.42 23.44
CA LEU A 62 21.09 -21.59 22.45
C LEU A 62 20.56 -22.49 21.34
N TYR A 63 19.41 -22.15 20.81
CA TYR A 63 18.87 -22.77 19.60
C TYR A 63 19.64 -22.27 18.37
N VAL A 64 20.01 -23.18 17.50
CA VAL A 64 20.69 -22.85 16.23
C VAL A 64 19.81 -23.38 15.10
N PHE A 65 19.26 -22.51 14.31
CA PHE A 65 18.36 -22.88 13.22
C PHE A 65 18.58 -21.98 11.99
N TYR A 66 18.07 -22.45 10.88
CA TYR A 66 18.05 -21.68 9.63
C TYR A 66 16.67 -21.06 9.47
N GLU A 67 16.64 -19.76 9.28
CA GLU A 67 15.41 -19.02 9.00
C GLU A 67 15.27 -18.82 7.50
N HIS A 68 14.18 -19.36 6.96
CA HIS A 68 13.96 -19.41 5.51
C HIS A 68 13.67 -18.03 4.91
N ASP A 69 12.89 -17.21 5.57
CA ASP A 69 12.50 -15.88 5.07
C ASP A 69 13.69 -14.93 4.91
N GLU A 70 14.63 -15.00 5.83
CA GLU A 70 15.80 -14.13 5.81
C GLU A 70 17.06 -14.79 5.21
N ASP A 71 16.97 -16.06 4.79
CA ASP A 71 18.08 -16.85 4.26
C ASP A 71 19.31 -16.80 5.16
N ARG A 72 19.10 -17.05 6.48
CA ARG A 72 20.13 -16.88 7.51
C ARG A 72 20.10 -17.97 8.58
N ILE A 73 21.24 -18.20 9.22
CA ILE A 73 21.34 -19.00 10.46
C ILE A 73 21.23 -18.05 11.65
N TYR A 74 20.36 -18.42 12.59
CA TYR A 74 20.20 -17.76 13.87
C TYR A 74 20.77 -18.57 15.01
N LEU A 75 21.27 -17.86 16.04
CA LEU A 75 21.51 -18.38 17.39
C LEU A 75 20.61 -17.57 18.33
N ASP A 76 19.62 -18.20 18.91
CA ASP A 76 18.64 -17.55 19.76
C ASP A 76 18.53 -18.29 21.12
N ASP A 77 18.12 -17.59 22.18
CA ASP A 77 17.81 -18.19 23.47
C ASP A 77 16.32 -18.62 23.53
N GLN A 78 15.56 -18.38 22.50
CA GLN A 78 14.18 -18.84 22.35
C GLN A 78 14.09 -19.94 21.29
N GLU A 79 13.17 -20.87 21.52
CA GLU A 79 12.87 -21.94 20.58
C GLU A 79 12.25 -21.34 19.31
N PRO A 80 12.68 -21.79 18.11
CA PRO A 80 12.07 -21.33 16.88
C PRO A 80 10.63 -21.82 16.73
N GLU A 81 9.82 -21.04 16.07
CA GLU A 81 8.47 -21.43 15.63
C GLU A 81 8.53 -22.08 14.25
N TYR A 82 7.43 -22.70 13.83
CA TYR A 82 7.30 -23.31 12.51
C TYR A 82 6.07 -22.73 11.79
N ASN A 83 6.28 -22.19 10.61
CA ASN A 83 5.19 -21.69 9.79
C ASN A 83 4.33 -22.82 9.19
N SER A 84 3.28 -22.47 8.46
CA SER A 84 2.35 -23.43 7.86
C SER A 84 2.97 -24.31 6.78
N GLU A 85 4.12 -23.95 6.24
CA GLU A 85 4.90 -24.71 5.24
C GLU A 85 5.91 -25.64 5.91
N GLY A 86 6.11 -25.50 7.21
CA GLY A 86 7.06 -26.28 8.02
C GLY A 86 8.44 -25.63 8.09
N ASP A 87 8.58 -24.39 7.64
CA ASP A 87 9.83 -23.65 7.72
C ASP A 87 10.06 -23.08 9.11
N THR A 88 11.29 -23.04 9.53
CA THR A 88 11.71 -22.53 10.83
C THR A 88 11.81 -21.01 10.81
N ILE A 89 11.17 -20.36 11.77
CA ILE A 89 11.17 -18.91 11.96
C ILE A 89 11.63 -18.54 13.36
N SER A 90 12.36 -17.43 13.50
CA SER A 90 12.78 -16.93 14.82
C SER A 90 11.57 -16.36 15.57
N TYR A 91 11.60 -16.44 16.90
CA TYR A 91 10.52 -15.88 17.72
C TYR A 91 10.33 -14.37 17.47
N ALA A 92 11.41 -13.64 17.21
CA ALA A 92 11.31 -12.23 16.85
C ALA A 92 10.60 -12.01 15.51
N ASN A 93 10.93 -12.82 14.48
CA ASN A 93 10.26 -12.78 13.18
C ASN A 93 8.80 -13.22 13.31
N TYR A 94 8.53 -14.23 14.13
CA TYR A 94 7.15 -14.63 14.46
C TYR A 94 6.33 -13.46 15.01
N CYS A 95 6.85 -12.75 16.01
CA CYS A 95 6.15 -11.61 16.62
C CYS A 95 5.94 -10.44 15.65
N ASP A 96 6.88 -10.23 14.72
CA ASP A 96 6.88 -9.08 13.83
C ASP A 96 6.08 -9.34 12.54
N ASN A 97 6.03 -10.59 12.04
CA ASN A 97 5.59 -10.88 10.69
C ASN A 97 4.59 -12.04 10.55
N TYR A 98 4.21 -12.71 11.65
CA TYR A 98 3.34 -13.88 11.59
C TYR A 98 2.15 -13.79 12.54
N ASN A 99 1.08 -14.47 12.18
CA ASN A 99 -0.11 -14.64 13.00
C ASN A 99 -0.55 -16.10 13.03
N SER A 100 -1.14 -16.49 14.16
CA SER A 100 -1.75 -17.81 14.33
C SER A 100 -3.20 -17.79 13.88
N CYS A 101 -3.58 -18.73 13.03
CA CYS A 101 -4.97 -18.90 12.62
C CYS A 101 -5.87 -19.28 13.81
N SER A 102 -6.92 -18.48 14.08
CA SER A 102 -7.88 -18.73 15.18
C SER A 102 -8.60 -20.07 15.07
N SER A 103 -8.78 -20.59 13.84
CA SER A 103 -9.49 -21.86 13.60
C SER A 103 -8.62 -23.11 13.71
N CYS A 104 -7.39 -23.10 13.19
CA CYS A 104 -6.56 -24.31 13.13
C CYS A 104 -5.20 -24.18 13.84
N GLY A 105 -4.85 -23.01 14.35
CA GLY A 105 -3.59 -22.75 15.03
C GLY A 105 -2.34 -22.71 14.13
N SER A 106 -2.49 -22.79 12.80
CA SER A 106 -1.33 -22.71 11.90
C SER A 106 -0.75 -21.29 11.94
N ILE A 107 0.57 -21.20 11.93
CA ILE A 107 1.31 -19.95 11.89
C ILE A 107 1.51 -19.56 10.43
N ASN A 108 1.01 -18.40 10.05
CA ASN A 108 1.07 -17.89 8.68
C ASN A 108 1.63 -16.48 8.69
N TYR A 109 2.27 -16.10 7.60
CA TYR A 109 2.72 -14.72 7.41
C TYR A 109 1.51 -13.78 7.52
N TYR A 110 1.68 -12.63 8.19
CA TYR A 110 0.53 -11.74 8.46
C TYR A 110 -0.18 -11.26 7.19
N GLU A 111 0.51 -11.30 6.03
CA GLU A 111 -0.02 -10.97 4.73
C GLU A 111 -0.82 -12.11 4.07
N ASP A 112 -0.65 -13.35 4.56
CA ASP A 112 -1.33 -14.55 4.05
C ASP A 112 -2.53 -14.95 4.92
N VAL A 113 -2.96 -14.08 5.81
CA VAL A 113 -4.13 -14.28 6.66
C VAL A 113 -5.22 -13.28 6.34
N GLU A 114 -6.46 -13.74 6.52
CA GLU A 114 -7.67 -12.93 6.41
C GLU A 114 -8.19 -12.62 7.82
N TYR A 115 -8.70 -11.42 8.01
CA TYR A 115 -9.40 -11.07 9.24
C TYR A 115 -10.90 -11.12 9.02
N VAL A 116 -11.58 -11.86 9.91
CA VAL A 116 -13.04 -11.96 9.95
C VAL A 116 -13.45 -11.47 11.33
N HIS A 117 -13.99 -10.26 11.40
CA HIS A 117 -14.13 -9.52 12.65
C HIS A 117 -12.78 -9.41 13.38
N ASP A 118 -12.66 -9.95 14.60
CA ASP A 118 -11.40 -9.96 15.36
C ASP A 118 -10.57 -11.24 15.17
N ASP A 119 -11.05 -12.20 14.38
CA ASP A 119 -10.42 -13.50 14.18
C ASP A 119 -9.45 -13.49 12.99
N CYS A 120 -8.23 -13.96 13.22
CA CYS A 120 -7.22 -14.17 12.19
C CYS A 120 -7.40 -15.56 11.57
N MET A 121 -7.62 -15.64 10.26
CA MET A 121 -7.89 -16.88 9.54
C MET A 121 -6.82 -17.15 8.48
N CYS A 122 -6.22 -18.34 8.45
CA CYS A 122 -5.40 -18.74 7.31
C CYS A 122 -6.28 -18.95 6.06
N SER A 123 -5.71 -18.78 4.87
CA SER A 123 -6.42 -18.88 3.61
C SER A 123 -7.28 -20.15 3.48
N ARG A 124 -6.76 -21.32 3.94
CA ARG A 124 -7.51 -22.59 3.92
C ARG A 124 -8.76 -22.55 4.81
N CYS A 125 -8.65 -22.01 6.02
CA CYS A 125 -9.77 -21.93 6.96
C CYS A 125 -10.77 -20.87 6.49
N TYR A 126 -10.29 -19.75 5.99
CA TYR A 126 -11.11 -18.70 5.41
C TYR A 126 -12.00 -19.26 4.29
N HIS A 127 -11.43 -19.85 3.23
CA HIS A 127 -12.22 -20.40 2.13
C HIS A 127 -13.24 -21.49 2.51
N ARG A 128 -13.05 -22.13 3.64
CA ARG A 128 -13.97 -23.16 4.12
C ARG A 128 -15.06 -22.63 5.04
N GLN A 129 -14.79 -21.57 5.81
CA GLN A 129 -15.64 -21.12 6.92
C GLN A 129 -16.15 -19.71 6.74
N CYS A 130 -15.62 -18.95 5.80
CA CYS A 130 -15.91 -17.54 5.62
C CYS A 130 -16.21 -17.20 4.16
N TYR A 131 -16.75 -16.03 3.96
CA TYR A 131 -16.95 -15.42 2.65
C TYR A 131 -16.75 -13.91 2.76
N TYR A 132 -16.47 -13.28 1.62
CA TYR A 132 -16.42 -11.84 1.53
C TYR A 132 -17.80 -11.32 1.10
N CYS A 133 -18.34 -10.37 1.87
CA CYS A 133 -19.60 -9.73 1.54
C CYS A 133 -19.32 -8.44 0.74
N ASP A 134 -19.77 -8.41 -0.51
CA ASP A 134 -19.62 -7.24 -1.38
C ASP A 134 -20.49 -6.04 -0.90
N ASP A 135 -21.53 -6.30 -0.09
CA ASP A 135 -22.45 -5.26 0.35
C ASP A 135 -21.94 -4.48 1.55
N CYS A 136 -21.26 -5.14 2.50
CA CYS A 136 -20.63 -4.47 3.63
C CYS A 136 -19.10 -4.38 3.55
N ASP A 137 -18.53 -4.77 2.40
CA ASP A 137 -17.09 -4.72 2.12
C ASP A 137 -16.22 -5.38 3.21
N SER A 138 -16.72 -6.49 3.78
CA SER A 138 -16.06 -7.17 4.89
C SER A 138 -16.18 -8.70 4.83
N ASN A 139 -15.23 -9.35 5.48
CA ASN A 139 -15.22 -10.80 5.61
C ASN A 139 -16.22 -11.24 6.68
N GLN A 140 -17.00 -12.30 6.41
CA GLN A 140 -18.04 -12.83 7.27
C GLN A 140 -17.88 -14.34 7.45
N PHE A 141 -18.35 -14.87 8.60
CA PHE A 141 -18.45 -16.31 8.77
C PHE A 141 -19.70 -16.88 8.06
N ASN A 142 -19.59 -18.08 7.50
CA ASN A 142 -20.71 -18.74 6.81
C ASN A 142 -21.87 -19.07 7.77
N ASP A 143 -21.57 -19.29 9.05
CA ASP A 143 -22.55 -19.59 10.11
C ASP A 143 -23.06 -18.33 10.85
N ASP A 144 -22.44 -17.19 10.61
CA ASP A 144 -22.90 -15.88 11.08
C ASP A 144 -22.89 -14.89 9.91
N PRO A 145 -23.83 -15.05 8.96
CA PRO A 145 -23.86 -14.20 7.78
C PRO A 145 -24.27 -12.77 8.14
N CYS A 146 -23.66 -11.81 7.47
CA CYS A 146 -23.99 -10.40 7.67
C CYS A 146 -25.47 -10.11 7.36
N SER A 147 -26.06 -9.20 8.13
CA SER A 147 -27.42 -8.74 7.96
C SER A 147 -27.56 -7.55 6.99
N CYS A 148 -26.66 -7.42 6.02
CA CYS A 148 -26.58 -6.27 5.13
C CYS A 148 -27.64 -6.23 4.01
N GLU A 149 -28.73 -6.98 4.13
CA GLU A 149 -29.89 -6.82 3.25
C GLU A 149 -30.57 -5.45 3.47
N GLY A 150 -30.15 -4.48 2.69
CA GLY A 150 -31.02 -3.42 2.18
C GLY A 150 -31.38 -2.24 3.07
N ASP A 151 -30.82 -2.07 4.26
CA ASP A 151 -31.04 -0.85 5.02
C ASP A 151 -29.90 0.15 4.74
N ARG A 152 -30.20 1.19 3.96
CA ARG A 152 -29.41 2.42 4.05
C ARG A 152 -29.54 2.93 5.47
N ASP A 153 -28.48 2.80 6.25
CA ASP A 153 -28.47 3.28 7.61
C ASP A 153 -28.80 4.77 7.62
N TYR A 154 -29.69 5.15 8.51
CA TYR A 154 -29.97 6.57 8.76
C TYR A 154 -28.70 7.23 9.26
N ALA A 155 -28.46 8.46 8.79
CA ALA A 155 -27.38 9.26 9.32
C ALA A 155 -27.52 9.41 10.84
N ASP A 156 -26.41 9.30 11.55
CA ASP A 156 -26.36 9.54 12.97
C ASP A 156 -26.86 10.96 13.31
N GLU A 157 -27.79 11.08 14.25
CA GLU A 157 -28.46 12.36 14.54
C GLU A 157 -27.50 13.42 15.09
N ASP A 158 -26.42 13.00 15.78
CA ASP A 158 -25.45 13.90 16.41
C ASP A 158 -24.34 14.36 15.46
N THR A 159 -23.94 13.52 14.50
CA THR A 159 -22.80 13.77 13.60
C THR A 159 -23.19 13.90 12.14
N GLY A 160 -24.36 13.44 11.74
CA GLY A 160 -24.78 13.37 10.33
C GLY A 160 -24.00 12.34 9.49
N LEU A 161 -23.14 11.52 10.11
CA LEU A 161 -22.35 10.49 9.43
C LEU A 161 -23.19 9.24 9.18
N LEU A 162 -22.97 8.64 8.03
CA LEU A 162 -23.52 7.33 7.70
C LEU A 162 -22.62 6.22 8.30
N SER A 163 -23.11 4.99 8.31
CA SER A 163 -22.32 3.81 8.68
C SER A 163 -21.15 3.62 7.72
N ASP A 164 -20.05 3.00 8.17
CA ASP A 164 -18.90 2.62 7.35
C ASP A 164 -19.25 1.61 6.25
N SER A 165 -20.35 0.86 6.42
CA SER A 165 -20.89 -0.05 5.41
C SER A 165 -21.69 0.63 4.31
N THR A 166 -22.06 1.91 4.48
CA THR A 166 -22.88 2.65 3.51
C THR A 166 -22.07 2.96 2.25
N LYS A 167 -22.62 2.62 1.09
CA LYS A 167 -21.98 2.87 -0.20
C LYS A 167 -22.61 4.07 -0.90
N VAL A 168 -21.77 4.93 -1.48
CA VAL A 168 -22.22 6.04 -2.30
C VAL A 168 -22.97 5.54 -3.54
N GLU A 169 -24.02 6.24 -3.94
CA GLU A 169 -24.68 5.95 -5.21
C GLU A 169 -23.73 6.16 -6.38
N LEU A 170 -23.54 5.13 -7.21
CA LEU A 170 -22.59 5.19 -8.32
C LEU A 170 -23.14 6.07 -9.45
N GLN A 171 -22.49 7.19 -9.70
CA GLN A 171 -22.69 8.06 -10.87
C GLN A 171 -21.44 7.97 -11.75
N TYR A 172 -21.53 7.81 -13.01
CA TYR A 172 -20.39 7.67 -13.92
C TYR A 172 -20.14 8.96 -14.68
N TYR A 173 -19.63 9.98 -14.01
CA TYR A 173 -19.39 11.28 -14.60
C TYR A 173 -18.22 11.30 -15.58
N GLY A 174 -18.40 12.03 -16.69
CA GLY A 174 -17.38 12.22 -17.71
C GLY A 174 -17.21 11.05 -18.68
N VAL A 175 -17.94 9.94 -18.48
CA VAL A 175 -17.88 8.76 -19.36
C VAL A 175 -18.57 9.04 -20.68
N ASP A 176 -17.91 8.73 -21.80
CA ASP A 176 -18.54 8.73 -23.13
C ASP A 176 -19.41 7.47 -23.31
N THR A 177 -20.70 7.64 -23.10
CA THR A 177 -21.70 6.56 -23.25
C THR A 177 -21.88 6.06 -24.68
N THR A 178 -21.28 6.74 -25.67
CA THR A 178 -21.31 6.33 -27.09
C THR A 178 -20.10 5.46 -27.48
N SER A 179 -19.08 5.44 -26.65
CA SER A 179 -17.86 4.63 -26.85
C SER A 179 -18.13 3.16 -26.61
N THR A 180 -17.52 2.31 -27.43
CA THR A 180 -17.46 0.83 -27.20
C THR A 180 -16.31 0.43 -26.30
N VAL A 181 -15.40 1.34 -25.98
CA VAL A 181 -14.27 1.14 -25.08
C VAL A 181 -14.71 1.48 -23.66
N VAL A 182 -14.46 0.60 -22.73
CA VAL A 182 -14.70 0.86 -21.30
C VAL A 182 -13.71 1.91 -20.82
N GLU A 183 -14.23 3.11 -20.50
CA GLU A 183 -13.42 4.16 -19.90
C GLU A 183 -13.10 3.85 -18.44
N GLU A 184 -11.88 4.20 -18.05
CA GLU A 184 -11.47 4.10 -16.65
C GLU A 184 -12.16 5.19 -15.84
N THR A 185 -12.86 4.78 -14.80
CA THR A 185 -13.42 5.68 -13.80
C THR A 185 -12.69 5.48 -12.47
N MET A 186 -12.66 6.53 -11.67
CA MET A 186 -12.00 6.58 -10.37
C MET A 186 -12.98 7.05 -9.30
N GLY A 187 -12.80 6.57 -8.08
CA GLY A 187 -13.43 7.06 -6.87
C GLY A 187 -12.37 7.31 -5.81
N THR A 188 -12.68 8.08 -4.80
CA THR A 188 -11.75 8.38 -3.71
C THR A 188 -12.43 8.21 -2.37
N GLU A 189 -11.69 7.70 -1.42
CA GLU A 189 -11.98 7.71 0.00
C GLU A 189 -10.93 8.61 0.66
N ILE A 190 -11.37 9.64 1.39
CA ILE A 190 -10.48 10.61 2.01
C ILE A 190 -10.77 10.63 3.52
N GLU A 191 -9.89 10.06 4.28
CA GLU A 191 -9.97 10.09 5.74
C GLU A 191 -9.53 11.46 6.26
N VAL A 192 -10.37 12.08 7.09
CA VAL A 192 -10.15 13.42 7.63
C VAL A 192 -10.58 13.50 9.10
N GLU A 193 -10.11 14.53 9.78
CA GLU A 193 -10.55 14.90 11.11
C GLU A 193 -11.08 16.35 11.09
N ALA A 194 -12.21 16.59 11.74
CA ALA A 194 -12.68 17.94 11.99
C ALA A 194 -11.72 18.66 12.95
N ARG A 195 -11.47 19.95 12.75
CA ARG A 195 -10.74 20.73 13.76
C ARG A 195 -11.64 20.98 14.95
N THR A 196 -11.06 21.07 16.14
CA THR A 196 -11.77 21.10 17.43
C THR A 196 -12.78 22.25 17.60
N ASP A 197 -12.69 23.28 16.78
CA ASP A 197 -13.61 24.43 16.82
C ASP A 197 -14.89 24.23 15.98
N TYR A 198 -15.01 23.06 15.30
CA TYR A 198 -16.13 22.77 14.41
C TYR A 198 -16.84 21.48 14.79
N ALA A 199 -18.17 21.54 14.86
CA ALA A 199 -18.98 20.33 15.03
C ALA A 199 -18.97 19.49 13.75
N VAL A 200 -18.80 18.18 13.89
CA VAL A 200 -18.80 17.24 12.75
C VAL A 200 -20.10 17.33 11.96
N TYR A 201 -21.25 17.44 12.66
CA TYR A 201 -22.57 17.57 12.03
C TYR A 201 -22.63 18.76 11.04
N ASP A 202 -22.26 19.96 11.50
CA ASP A 202 -22.32 21.15 10.65
C ASP A 202 -21.39 21.02 9.46
N LEU A 203 -20.21 20.44 9.67
CA LEU A 203 -19.22 20.21 8.62
C LEU A 203 -19.69 19.20 7.57
N VAL A 204 -20.31 18.12 8.00
CA VAL A 204 -20.92 17.11 7.10
C VAL A 204 -22.04 17.75 6.26
N GLN A 205 -22.87 18.60 6.85
CA GLN A 205 -23.91 19.30 6.10
C GLN A 205 -23.31 20.26 5.06
N GLU A 206 -22.28 21.04 5.42
CA GLU A 206 -21.60 21.91 4.46
C GLU A 206 -20.94 21.13 3.30
N ILE A 207 -20.36 19.97 3.57
CA ILE A 207 -19.80 19.08 2.55
C ILE A 207 -20.90 18.57 1.64
N ASN A 208 -22.01 18.09 2.21
CA ASN A 208 -23.17 17.64 1.46
C ASN A 208 -23.76 18.74 0.58
N ASP A 209 -23.84 19.98 1.06
CA ASP A 209 -24.31 21.14 0.27
C ASP A 209 -23.42 21.45 -0.94
N ILE A 210 -22.13 21.12 -0.86
CA ILE A 210 -21.22 21.28 -2.00
C ILE A 210 -21.43 20.17 -3.02
N PHE A 211 -21.47 18.91 -2.61
CA PHE A 211 -21.40 17.78 -3.51
C PHE A 211 -22.77 17.22 -3.93
N ASN A 212 -23.79 17.32 -3.07
CA ASN A 212 -25.05 16.58 -3.22
C ASN A 212 -26.25 17.45 -3.61
N LYS A 213 -26.01 18.55 -4.36
CA LYS A 213 -27.08 19.50 -4.73
C LYS A 213 -28.22 18.89 -5.54
N GLU A 214 -27.94 17.99 -6.45
CA GLU A 214 -28.92 17.36 -7.34
C GLU A 214 -28.97 15.85 -7.16
N LYS A 215 -27.84 15.24 -6.86
CA LYS A 215 -27.64 13.81 -6.69
C LYS A 215 -26.61 13.57 -5.59
N GLU A 216 -26.67 12.40 -5.00
CA GLU A 216 -25.64 11.95 -4.09
C GLU A 216 -24.34 11.66 -4.85
N ASN A 217 -23.34 12.51 -4.68
CA ASN A 217 -22.05 12.41 -5.34
C ASN A 217 -20.92 12.08 -4.36
N LEU A 218 -21.16 12.34 -3.08
CA LEU A 218 -20.21 12.07 -2.00
C LEU A 218 -20.99 11.81 -0.74
N ILE A 219 -20.55 10.84 0.04
CA ILE A 219 -21.08 10.57 1.38
C ILE A 219 -19.96 10.76 2.41
N CYS A 220 -20.37 11.09 3.63
CA CYS A 220 -19.49 11.11 4.79
C CYS A 220 -19.86 9.93 5.69
N VAL A 221 -18.89 9.03 5.93
CA VAL A 221 -19.12 7.80 6.70
C VAL A 221 -18.22 7.75 7.94
N ARG A 222 -18.62 6.98 8.94
CA ARG A 222 -17.75 6.63 10.06
C ARG A 222 -16.67 5.69 9.58
N ASP A 223 -15.47 5.83 10.11
CA ASP A 223 -14.40 4.85 9.99
C ASP A 223 -13.90 4.50 11.40
N GLY A 224 -13.99 3.22 11.76
CA GLY A 224 -13.58 2.72 13.07
C GLY A 224 -12.08 2.87 13.36
N SER A 225 -11.24 3.11 12.36
CA SER A 225 -9.80 3.35 12.50
C SER A 225 -9.46 4.78 12.93
N LEU A 226 -10.40 5.72 12.73
CA LEU A 226 -10.23 7.13 13.02
C LEU A 226 -10.66 7.51 14.45
N ASP A 227 -10.42 8.76 14.81
CA ASP A 227 -10.93 9.32 16.05
C ASP A 227 -12.46 9.36 16.04
N GLN A 228 -13.10 8.73 17.03
CA GLN A 228 -14.55 8.53 17.05
C GLN A 228 -15.36 9.83 17.23
N GLU A 229 -14.75 10.91 17.72
CA GLU A 229 -15.42 12.17 17.95
C GLU A 229 -15.29 13.15 16.78
N ILE A 230 -14.14 13.12 16.07
CA ILE A 230 -13.80 14.13 15.06
C ILE A 230 -13.41 13.54 13.69
N GLY A 231 -13.13 12.23 13.63
CA GLY A 231 -12.69 11.53 12.42
C GLY A 231 -13.85 11.02 11.58
N PHE A 232 -13.74 11.13 10.26
CA PHE A 232 -14.67 10.55 9.29
C PHE A 232 -14.02 10.40 7.93
N GLU A 233 -14.66 9.65 7.07
CA GLU A 233 -14.24 9.40 5.71
C GLU A 233 -15.20 10.06 4.71
N MET A 234 -14.65 10.66 3.67
CA MET A 234 -15.38 11.24 2.56
C MET A 234 -15.26 10.32 1.35
N VAL A 235 -16.34 9.63 0.98
CA VAL A 235 -16.39 8.65 -0.11
C VAL A 235 -17.06 9.25 -1.34
N SER A 236 -16.33 9.40 -2.44
CA SER A 236 -16.84 9.96 -3.68
C SER A 236 -17.45 8.91 -4.61
N THR A 237 -18.43 9.32 -5.41
CA THR A 237 -18.90 8.52 -6.54
C THR A 237 -17.83 8.40 -7.65
N ASN A 238 -18.09 7.54 -8.65
CA ASN A 238 -17.17 7.32 -9.77
C ASN A 238 -17.25 8.43 -10.81
N ALA A 239 -16.06 8.87 -11.27
CA ALA A 239 -15.90 9.81 -12.37
C ALA A 239 -14.63 9.51 -13.17
N THR A 240 -14.55 10.00 -14.41
CA THR A 240 -13.29 9.95 -15.16
C THR A 240 -12.23 10.83 -14.49
N PHE A 241 -10.96 10.54 -14.73
CA PHE A 241 -9.85 11.35 -14.23
C PHE A 241 -10.02 12.84 -14.60
N ASP A 242 -10.38 13.13 -15.85
CA ASP A 242 -10.56 14.51 -16.32
C ASP A 242 -11.74 15.21 -15.63
N TYR A 243 -12.80 14.47 -15.27
CA TYR A 243 -13.92 15.05 -14.52
C TYR A 243 -13.51 15.36 -13.06
N HIS A 244 -12.77 14.47 -12.39
CA HIS A 244 -12.19 14.76 -11.07
C HIS A 244 -11.31 16.01 -11.10
N LYS A 245 -10.44 16.14 -12.11
CA LYS A 245 -9.51 17.28 -12.24
C LYS A 245 -10.20 18.61 -12.48
N ASN A 246 -11.22 18.62 -13.31
CA ASN A 246 -11.76 19.87 -13.85
C ASN A 246 -13.10 20.28 -13.24
N HIS A 247 -13.81 19.37 -12.55
CA HIS A 247 -15.19 19.62 -12.11
C HIS A 247 -15.46 19.20 -10.67
N PHE A 248 -15.23 17.93 -10.32
CA PHE A 248 -15.75 17.30 -9.11
C PHE A 248 -15.32 18.02 -7.81
N TRP A 249 -14.05 18.34 -7.68
CA TRP A 249 -13.45 18.91 -6.46
C TRP A 249 -13.37 20.43 -6.43
N ASN A 250 -13.76 21.11 -7.51
CA ASN A 250 -13.53 22.55 -7.67
C ASN A 250 -14.17 23.40 -6.57
N GLU A 251 -15.44 23.15 -6.24
CA GLU A 251 -16.17 23.94 -5.23
C GLU A 251 -15.62 23.65 -3.83
N PHE A 252 -15.26 22.39 -3.55
CA PHE A 252 -14.66 22.01 -2.27
C PHE A 252 -13.33 22.72 -2.02
N PHE A 253 -12.43 22.70 -2.99
CA PHE A 253 -11.12 23.36 -2.85
C PHE A 253 -11.17 24.90 -2.90
N LYS A 254 -12.25 25.47 -3.41
CA LYS A 254 -12.50 26.92 -3.33
C LYS A 254 -13.14 27.35 -2.00
N SER A 255 -13.75 26.43 -1.29
CA SER A 255 -14.34 26.70 0.03
C SER A 255 -13.23 26.85 1.09
N ASP A 256 -13.62 27.26 2.28
CA ASP A 256 -12.70 27.31 3.42
C ASP A 256 -12.64 25.98 4.21
N ILE A 257 -13.43 24.98 3.83
CA ILE A 257 -13.51 23.67 4.50
C ILE A 257 -12.14 22.99 4.56
N PRO A 258 -11.45 22.73 3.42
CA PRO A 258 -10.21 21.97 3.45
C PRO A 258 -9.08 22.68 4.20
N THR A 259 -9.06 24.01 4.19
CA THR A 259 -7.96 24.79 4.78
C THR A 259 -8.18 25.16 6.23
N LYS A 260 -9.44 25.44 6.63
CA LYS A 260 -9.75 25.97 7.96
C LYS A 260 -10.44 24.96 8.87
N LYS A 261 -11.26 24.05 8.33
CA LYS A 261 -12.16 23.21 9.11
C LYS A 261 -11.72 21.77 9.20
N LEU A 262 -10.96 21.26 8.21
CA LEU A 262 -10.43 19.92 8.20
C LEU A 262 -8.95 19.83 8.57
N ARG A 263 -8.58 18.67 9.08
CA ARG A 263 -7.21 18.23 9.29
C ARG A 263 -7.05 16.85 8.69
N ALA A 264 -6.05 16.65 7.87
CA ALA A 264 -5.78 15.37 7.21
C ALA A 264 -4.32 14.93 7.39
N PHE A 265 -3.37 15.68 6.86
CA PHE A 265 -1.95 15.30 6.85
C PHE A 265 -1.32 15.12 8.25
N LYS A 266 -1.74 15.89 9.24
CA LYS A 266 -1.24 15.79 10.63
C LYS A 266 -1.95 14.72 11.45
N GLY A 267 -3.06 14.17 10.96
CA GLY A 267 -3.68 12.98 11.52
C GLY A 267 -2.70 11.81 11.44
N SER A 268 -2.49 11.10 12.55
CA SER A 268 -1.53 9.99 12.60
C SER A 268 -2.02 8.76 11.83
N ARG A 269 -3.32 8.67 11.56
CA ARG A 269 -3.99 7.49 11.01
C ARG A 269 -4.72 7.71 9.68
N THR A 270 -4.79 8.96 9.20
CA THR A 270 -5.57 9.31 8.02
C THR A 270 -4.88 8.96 6.70
N ALA A 271 -5.64 8.43 5.73
CA ALA A 271 -5.21 8.00 4.40
C ALA A 271 -6.07 8.59 3.28
N ILE A 272 -5.60 8.49 2.05
CA ILE A 272 -6.43 8.56 0.84
C ILE A 272 -6.35 7.20 0.17
N HIS A 273 -7.52 6.61 -0.10
CA HIS A 273 -7.66 5.45 -0.95
C HIS A 273 -8.20 5.89 -2.31
N ILE A 274 -7.64 5.35 -3.37
CA ILE A 274 -8.05 5.66 -4.74
C ILE A 274 -8.49 4.39 -5.42
N HIS A 275 -9.77 4.31 -5.73
CA HIS A 275 -10.39 3.23 -6.46
C HIS A 275 -10.37 3.53 -7.95
N PHE A 276 -10.19 2.51 -8.78
CA PHE A 276 -10.41 2.62 -10.21
C PHE A 276 -11.13 1.37 -10.74
N SER A 277 -11.87 1.56 -11.83
CA SER A 277 -12.69 0.52 -12.43
C SER A 277 -11.85 -0.64 -12.94
N ARG A 278 -12.06 -1.84 -12.38
CA ARG A 278 -11.31 -3.06 -12.71
C ARG A 278 -11.53 -3.51 -14.16
N ASN A 279 -12.74 -3.36 -14.67
CA ASN A 279 -13.12 -3.76 -16.02
C ASN A 279 -12.50 -2.91 -17.16
N ALA A 280 -11.83 -1.80 -16.81
CA ALA A 280 -11.04 -1.00 -17.77
C ALA A 280 -9.66 -1.61 -18.06
N PHE A 281 -9.33 -2.77 -17.45
CA PHE A 281 -8.04 -3.43 -17.55
C PHE A 281 -8.19 -4.91 -17.91
N THR A 282 -7.23 -5.43 -18.67
CA THR A 282 -7.09 -6.87 -18.86
C THR A 282 -6.44 -7.52 -17.63
N THR A 283 -6.62 -8.83 -17.46
CA THR A 283 -5.93 -9.58 -16.39
C THR A 283 -4.41 -9.41 -16.46
N HIS A 284 -3.85 -9.36 -17.66
CA HIS A 284 -2.43 -9.07 -17.86
C HIS A 284 -2.01 -7.72 -17.28
N GLN A 285 -2.77 -6.66 -17.55
CA GLN A 285 -2.51 -5.33 -17.02
C GLN A 285 -2.66 -5.26 -15.49
N LEU A 286 -3.68 -5.95 -14.93
CA LEU A 286 -3.86 -6.05 -13.48
C LEU A 286 -2.67 -6.75 -12.81
N LYS A 287 -2.13 -7.82 -13.40
CA LYS A 287 -0.92 -8.50 -12.91
C LYS A 287 0.31 -7.58 -12.93
N HIS A 288 0.45 -6.76 -13.97
CA HIS A 288 1.53 -5.77 -14.00
C HIS A 288 1.36 -4.67 -12.96
N LEU A 289 0.13 -4.20 -12.71
CA LEU A 289 -0.16 -3.26 -11.63
C LEU A 289 0.24 -3.86 -10.27
N ASN A 290 -0.21 -5.08 -9.98
CA ASN A 290 0.13 -5.76 -8.74
C ASN A 290 1.66 -5.85 -8.56
N ALA A 291 2.36 -6.36 -9.56
CA ALA A 291 3.82 -6.46 -9.53
C ALA A 291 4.52 -5.11 -9.42
N PHE A 292 4.01 -4.05 -10.06
CA PHE A 292 4.59 -2.71 -10.00
C PHE A 292 4.52 -2.12 -8.60
N TYR A 293 3.36 -2.18 -7.94
CA TYR A 293 3.19 -1.65 -6.59
C TYR A 293 3.97 -2.41 -5.52
N HIS A 294 4.29 -3.68 -5.76
CA HIS A 294 4.99 -4.53 -4.79
C HIS A 294 6.48 -4.75 -5.07
N LYS A 295 6.97 -4.36 -6.24
CA LYS A 295 8.39 -4.51 -6.57
C LYS A 295 9.27 -3.74 -5.59
N ALA A 296 10.23 -4.42 -4.98
CA ALA A 296 11.12 -3.84 -3.97
C ALA A 296 11.86 -2.57 -4.46
N GLU A 297 12.25 -2.54 -5.74
CA GLU A 297 12.88 -1.39 -6.39
C GLU A 297 11.96 -0.17 -6.45
N ASN A 298 10.65 -0.36 -6.60
CA ASN A 298 9.66 0.70 -6.74
C ASN A 298 9.22 1.27 -5.39
N LYS A 299 9.40 0.52 -4.28
CA LYS A 299 8.91 0.88 -2.95
C LYS A 299 9.37 2.27 -2.52
N SER A 300 10.66 2.57 -2.64
CA SER A 300 11.21 3.86 -2.19
C SER A 300 10.51 5.03 -2.90
N PHE A 301 10.39 4.96 -4.22
CA PHE A 301 9.67 5.97 -5.00
C PHE A 301 8.19 6.10 -4.58
N LEU A 302 7.49 4.97 -4.41
CA LEU A 302 6.08 4.97 -4.04
C LEU A 302 5.87 5.55 -2.63
N VAL A 303 6.72 5.21 -1.67
CA VAL A 303 6.69 5.76 -0.31
C VAL A 303 6.94 7.27 -0.32
N ASP A 304 7.93 7.72 -1.08
CA ASP A 304 8.27 9.14 -1.16
C ASP A 304 7.11 9.97 -1.74
N VAL A 305 6.53 9.54 -2.86
CA VAL A 305 5.43 10.29 -3.50
C VAL A 305 4.13 10.19 -2.69
N ALA A 306 3.89 9.08 -2.01
CA ALA A 306 2.74 8.87 -1.14
C ALA A 306 2.86 9.60 0.20
N GLN A 307 4.08 9.98 0.60
CA GLN A 307 4.40 10.58 1.91
C GLN A 307 3.94 9.72 3.10
N ARG A 308 3.87 8.40 2.89
CA ARG A 308 3.43 7.43 3.88
C ARG A 308 4.19 6.12 3.69
N GLU A 309 4.78 5.61 4.75
CA GLU A 309 5.19 4.22 4.84
C GLU A 309 4.24 3.54 5.83
N CYS A 310 3.41 2.65 5.32
CA CYS A 310 2.47 1.88 6.13
C CYS A 310 2.73 0.40 5.91
N THR A 311 3.06 -0.30 6.98
CA THR A 311 3.31 -1.75 6.96
C THR A 311 2.08 -2.56 7.34
N GLN A 312 1.06 -1.92 7.93
CA GLN A 312 -0.09 -2.57 8.54
C GLN A 312 -1.34 -2.53 7.65
N TYR A 313 -1.63 -1.38 7.03
CA TYR A 313 -2.87 -1.16 6.26
C TYR A 313 -2.64 -0.84 4.77
N ALA A 314 -1.38 -0.80 4.35
CA ALA A 314 -0.96 -0.61 2.96
C ALA A 314 0.42 -1.25 2.73
N SER A 315 0.53 -2.55 3.02
CA SER A 315 1.82 -3.25 3.02
C SER A 315 2.36 -3.46 1.61
N TYR A 316 3.68 -3.33 1.50
CA TYR A 316 4.44 -3.66 0.28
C TYR A 316 5.00 -5.06 0.41
N VAL A 317 4.60 -5.98 -0.47
CA VAL A 317 4.99 -7.40 -0.45
C VAL A 317 6.01 -7.68 -1.55
N PRO A 318 7.31 -7.61 -1.28
CA PRO A 318 8.36 -7.75 -2.31
C PRO A 318 8.38 -9.12 -3.01
N SER A 319 7.76 -10.14 -2.42
CA SER A 319 7.65 -11.48 -3.01
C SER A 319 6.62 -11.55 -4.15
N ILE A 320 5.71 -10.57 -4.26
CA ILE A 320 4.73 -10.53 -5.34
C ILE A 320 5.42 -10.36 -6.69
N THR A 321 5.06 -11.21 -7.63
CA THR A 321 5.59 -11.23 -8.99
C THR A 321 4.47 -11.07 -10.01
N TYR A 322 4.82 -10.94 -11.30
CA TYR A 322 3.83 -10.92 -12.38
C TYR A 322 2.94 -12.17 -12.40
N PHE A 323 3.44 -13.31 -11.95
CA PHE A 323 2.67 -14.58 -12.00
C PHE A 323 1.61 -14.70 -10.91
N ASP A 324 1.65 -13.87 -9.88
CA ASP A 324 0.68 -13.91 -8.79
C ASP A 324 -0.72 -13.58 -9.29
N ASP A 325 -1.69 -14.28 -8.73
CA ASP A 325 -3.09 -14.11 -9.11
C ASP A 325 -3.61 -12.76 -8.58
N VAL A 326 -4.42 -12.10 -9.41
CA VAL A 326 -5.13 -10.87 -9.08
C VAL A 326 -6.64 -11.10 -8.94
N GLU A 327 -7.08 -12.36 -8.99
CA GLU A 327 -8.47 -12.74 -8.80
C GLU A 327 -8.73 -13.02 -7.31
N HIS A 328 -9.45 -12.10 -6.64
CA HIS A 328 -9.95 -12.26 -5.28
C HIS A 328 -8.90 -12.68 -4.25
N THR A 329 -7.82 -11.93 -4.15
CA THR A 329 -6.71 -12.30 -3.27
C THR A 329 -6.99 -12.11 -1.78
N GLY A 330 -8.18 -11.64 -1.37
CA GLY A 330 -8.58 -11.50 0.04
C GLY A 330 -7.66 -10.61 0.90
N GLN A 331 -6.77 -9.85 0.31
CA GLN A 331 -5.71 -9.14 1.01
C GLN A 331 -5.95 -7.64 1.01
N LYS A 332 -6.96 -7.23 1.76
CA LYS A 332 -7.43 -5.84 1.89
C LYS A 332 -6.31 -4.84 2.24
N TYR A 333 -5.33 -5.24 3.03
CA TYR A 333 -4.33 -4.31 3.59
C TYR A 333 -3.02 -4.22 2.80
N ARG A 334 -3.02 -4.57 1.53
CA ARG A 334 -1.87 -4.37 0.63
C ARG A 334 -1.82 -2.94 0.06
N ALA A 335 -0.66 -2.55 -0.43
CA ALA A 335 -0.44 -1.27 -1.13
C ALA A 335 -1.41 -1.06 -2.29
N ILE A 336 -1.77 -2.14 -2.99
CA ILE A 336 -2.83 -2.23 -3.99
C ILE A 336 -3.70 -3.45 -3.66
N ASN A 337 -5.01 -3.25 -3.58
CA ASN A 337 -5.99 -4.24 -3.16
C ASN A 337 -6.89 -4.65 -4.34
N PHE A 338 -7.01 -5.96 -4.57
CA PHE A 338 -7.82 -6.57 -5.64
C PHE A 338 -9.02 -7.35 -5.08
N SER A 339 -9.35 -7.23 -3.81
CA SER A 339 -10.44 -8.00 -3.18
C SER A 339 -11.81 -7.67 -3.75
N ASN A 340 -12.04 -6.43 -4.18
CA ASN A 340 -13.30 -6.03 -4.78
C ASN A 340 -13.40 -6.48 -6.24
N SER A 341 -14.54 -7.08 -6.60
CA SER A 341 -14.79 -7.58 -7.96
C SER A 341 -14.95 -6.49 -9.02
N LYS A 342 -15.34 -5.28 -8.63
CA LYS A 342 -15.66 -4.14 -9.52
C LYS A 342 -14.53 -3.12 -9.60
N THR A 343 -13.79 -2.94 -8.52
CA THR A 343 -12.73 -1.92 -8.41
C THR A 343 -11.41 -2.52 -7.99
N VAL A 344 -10.34 -1.78 -8.23
CA VAL A 344 -9.02 -1.99 -7.63
C VAL A 344 -8.71 -0.75 -6.81
N GLU A 345 -8.18 -0.93 -5.62
CA GLU A 345 -7.93 0.13 -4.66
C GLU A 345 -6.43 0.33 -4.42
N VAL A 346 -5.95 1.55 -4.49
CA VAL A 346 -4.58 1.94 -4.12
C VAL A 346 -4.62 2.65 -2.78
N ARG A 347 -3.94 2.10 -1.77
CA ARG A 347 -4.03 2.49 -0.35
C ARG A 347 -2.81 3.21 0.20
N ILE A 348 -1.82 3.51 -0.63
CA ILE A 348 -0.49 3.94 -0.18
C ILE A 348 -0.44 5.36 0.40
N PHE A 349 -1.39 6.23 0.07
CA PHE A 349 -1.26 7.67 0.29
C PHE A 349 -1.56 8.10 1.73
N LYS A 350 -0.79 9.06 2.22
CA LYS A 350 -1.17 9.84 3.37
C LYS A 350 -2.30 10.81 3.00
N SER A 351 -3.29 10.96 3.87
CA SER A 351 -4.41 11.85 3.61
C SER A 351 -3.94 13.31 3.48
N ASN A 352 -4.52 14.00 2.52
CA ASN A 352 -4.25 15.41 2.29
C ASN A 352 -5.45 16.09 1.62
N VAL A 353 -5.85 17.23 2.17
CA VAL A 353 -6.92 18.08 1.63
C VAL A 353 -6.39 19.36 0.97
N LYS A 354 -5.09 19.44 0.70
CA LYS A 354 -4.50 20.51 -0.11
C LYS A 354 -4.59 20.13 -1.60
N PRO A 355 -5.03 21.05 -2.47
CA PRO A 355 -5.33 20.71 -3.87
C PRO A 355 -4.19 20.06 -4.64
N ILE A 356 -2.98 20.61 -4.56
CA ILE A 356 -1.81 20.08 -5.31
C ILE A 356 -1.45 18.69 -4.81
N SER A 357 -1.39 18.48 -3.51
CA SER A 357 -1.07 17.17 -2.91
C SER A 357 -2.16 16.14 -3.18
N PHE A 358 -3.43 16.51 -3.11
CA PHE A 358 -4.55 15.64 -3.44
C PHE A 358 -4.51 15.22 -4.92
N PHE A 359 -4.44 16.18 -5.84
CA PHE A 359 -4.40 15.86 -7.26
C PHE A 359 -3.14 15.09 -7.66
N ARG A 360 -2.00 15.30 -7.01
CA ARG A 360 -0.80 14.49 -7.20
C ARG A 360 -1.09 13.00 -6.98
N CYS A 361 -1.86 12.63 -5.95
CA CYS A 361 -2.23 11.24 -5.68
C CYS A 361 -3.07 10.65 -6.82
N LEU A 362 -4.12 11.36 -7.27
CA LEU A 362 -4.94 10.94 -8.41
C LEU A 362 -4.11 10.84 -9.71
N GLU A 363 -3.24 11.81 -9.95
CA GLU A 363 -2.37 11.87 -11.12
C GLU A 363 -1.38 10.71 -11.14
N LEU A 364 -0.83 10.33 -9.98
CA LEU A 364 0.07 9.19 -9.88
C LEU A 364 -0.66 7.89 -10.27
N VAL A 365 -1.80 7.62 -9.66
CA VAL A 365 -2.57 6.40 -9.94
C VAL A 365 -2.97 6.35 -11.41
N HIS A 366 -3.58 7.42 -11.93
CA HIS A 366 -4.01 7.46 -13.33
C HIS A 366 -2.82 7.33 -14.31
N SER A 367 -1.71 8.02 -14.08
CA SER A 367 -0.55 7.94 -14.98
C SER A 367 0.14 6.58 -14.96
N ILE A 368 0.23 5.91 -13.80
CA ILE A 368 0.69 4.52 -13.71
C ILE A 368 -0.27 3.61 -14.49
N ASN A 369 -1.57 3.78 -14.32
CA ASN A 369 -2.59 3.00 -15.03
C ASN A 369 -2.47 3.16 -16.55
N GLN A 370 -2.29 4.40 -17.04
CA GLN A 370 -2.08 4.64 -18.47
C GLN A 370 -0.75 4.05 -18.96
N PHE A 371 0.31 4.13 -18.19
CA PHE A 371 1.59 3.49 -18.50
C PHE A 371 1.44 1.96 -18.64
N ILE A 372 0.80 1.32 -17.68
CA ILE A 372 0.58 -0.13 -17.69
C ILE A 372 -0.25 -0.58 -18.90
N LYS A 373 -1.19 0.24 -19.37
CA LYS A 373 -1.96 -0.03 -20.61
C LYS A 373 -1.09 -0.04 -21.87
N THR A 374 0.11 0.54 -21.84
CA THR A 374 1.07 0.52 -22.96
C THR A 374 2.00 -0.68 -22.95
N VAL A 375 1.99 -1.48 -21.90
CA VAL A 375 2.89 -2.63 -21.75
C VAL A 375 2.50 -3.74 -22.72
N ASP A 376 3.53 -4.34 -23.34
CA ASP A 376 3.33 -5.48 -24.27
C ASP A 376 2.62 -6.64 -23.57
N GLU A 377 1.58 -7.17 -24.20
CA GLU A 377 0.75 -8.26 -23.66
C GLU A 377 1.52 -9.59 -23.46
N HIS A 378 2.68 -9.74 -24.09
CA HIS A 378 3.53 -10.92 -23.95
C HIS A 378 4.60 -10.77 -22.88
N ARG A 379 4.70 -9.57 -22.28
CA ARG A 379 5.66 -9.32 -21.21
C ARG A 379 5.26 -10.04 -19.93
N THR A 380 6.21 -10.69 -19.27
CA THR A 380 5.99 -11.45 -18.03
C THR A 380 6.90 -11.05 -16.89
N ASP A 381 7.86 -10.14 -17.13
CA ASP A 381 8.71 -9.58 -16.08
C ASP A 381 8.11 -8.30 -15.47
N SER A 382 8.41 -8.06 -14.20
CA SER A 382 7.91 -6.89 -13.47
C SER A 382 8.56 -5.59 -13.97
N ILE A 383 7.79 -4.51 -13.95
CA ILE A 383 8.16 -3.20 -14.48
C ILE A 383 8.76 -2.32 -13.37
N SER A 384 9.83 -1.59 -13.68
CA SER A 384 10.46 -0.66 -12.75
C SER A 384 9.88 0.76 -12.83
N TYR A 385 10.05 1.53 -11.74
CA TYR A 385 9.70 2.95 -11.74
C TYR A 385 10.54 3.76 -12.73
N THR A 386 11.73 3.31 -13.11
CA THR A 386 12.56 3.97 -14.12
C THR A 386 11.92 3.88 -15.51
N GLU A 387 11.29 2.76 -15.85
CA GLU A 387 10.53 2.61 -17.10
C GLU A 387 9.27 3.51 -17.09
N TYR A 388 8.62 3.63 -15.93
CA TYR A 388 7.52 4.57 -15.77
C TYR A 388 7.98 6.03 -15.92
N PHE A 389 9.15 6.38 -15.43
CA PHE A 389 9.72 7.72 -15.63
C PHE A 389 10.05 7.99 -17.10
N ASP A 390 10.59 6.99 -17.81
CA ASP A 390 10.78 7.09 -19.26
C ASP A 390 9.44 7.32 -19.99
N TYR A 391 8.37 6.66 -19.56
CA TYR A 391 7.03 6.90 -20.12
C TYR A 391 6.57 8.33 -19.86
N LEU A 392 6.68 8.87 -18.65
CA LEU A 392 6.30 10.25 -18.32
C LEU A 392 7.08 11.28 -19.14
N LEU A 393 8.38 11.07 -19.30
CA LEU A 393 9.26 11.98 -20.08
C LEU A 393 9.00 11.89 -21.58
N ASN A 394 8.61 10.73 -22.09
CA ASN A 394 8.26 10.56 -23.51
C ASN A 394 6.85 11.08 -23.84
N ASN A 395 5.97 11.09 -22.84
CA ASN A 395 4.56 11.49 -22.98
C ASN A 395 4.19 12.55 -21.93
N PRO A 396 4.88 13.72 -21.92
CA PRO A 396 4.61 14.75 -20.94
C PRO A 396 3.19 15.30 -21.16
N ASP A 397 2.35 15.14 -20.11
CA ASP A 397 0.95 15.50 -20.15
C ASP A 397 0.64 16.56 -19.08
N LYS A 398 0.09 17.69 -19.51
CA LYS A 398 -0.31 18.78 -18.60
C LYS A 398 -1.35 18.37 -17.55
N ARG A 399 -2.09 17.30 -17.81
CA ARG A 399 -3.03 16.74 -16.84
C ARG A 399 -2.35 16.24 -15.57
N TYR A 400 -1.05 15.91 -15.63
CA TYR A 400 -0.24 15.43 -14.50
C TYR A 400 0.64 16.51 -13.86
N ALA A 401 0.26 17.79 -14.01
CA ALA A 401 1.11 18.92 -13.62
C ALA A 401 1.45 18.95 -12.12
N ASN A 402 0.57 18.48 -11.22
CA ASN A 402 0.85 18.43 -9.79
C ASN A 402 1.89 17.32 -9.46
N LEU A 403 1.80 16.18 -10.11
CA LEU A 403 2.80 15.12 -10.00
C LEU A 403 4.14 15.57 -10.58
N LEU A 404 4.13 16.18 -11.77
CA LEU A 404 5.35 16.66 -12.42
C LEU A 404 6.02 17.76 -11.61
N LEU A 405 5.25 18.66 -10.99
CA LEU A 405 5.76 19.67 -10.06
C LEU A 405 6.47 19.00 -8.85
N TRP A 406 5.85 17.99 -8.27
CA TRP A 406 6.43 17.27 -7.14
C TRP A 406 7.72 16.55 -7.53
N LEU A 407 7.76 15.88 -8.69
CA LEU A 407 8.96 15.21 -9.22
C LEU A 407 10.10 16.21 -9.47
N ASP A 408 9.78 17.41 -9.96
CA ASP A 408 10.73 18.48 -10.15
C ASP A 408 11.31 19.01 -8.82
N GLN A 409 10.45 19.29 -7.84
CA GLN A 409 10.84 19.78 -6.52
C GLN A 409 11.69 18.79 -5.73
N ASN A 410 11.53 17.49 -5.98
CA ASN A 410 12.32 16.41 -5.36
C ASN A 410 13.46 15.91 -6.26
N GLU A 411 13.80 16.66 -7.29
CA GLU A 411 15.02 16.48 -8.14
C GLU A 411 15.11 15.12 -8.85
N TYR A 412 13.96 14.40 -9.02
CA TYR A 412 13.95 13.06 -9.63
C TYR A 412 14.55 13.02 -11.03
N PHE A 413 14.42 14.10 -11.79
CA PHE A 413 14.87 14.20 -13.18
C PHE A 413 16.05 15.15 -13.40
N GLU A 414 16.57 15.80 -12.36
CA GLU A 414 17.61 16.82 -12.52
C GLU A 414 18.86 16.30 -13.26
N HIS A 415 19.28 15.06 -12.97
CA HIS A 415 20.43 14.45 -13.62
C HIS A 415 20.27 14.25 -15.13
N LEU A 416 19.03 14.18 -15.64
CA LEU A 416 18.74 13.94 -17.06
C LEU A 416 19.08 15.12 -17.95
N GLN A 417 19.16 16.34 -17.40
CA GLN A 417 19.58 17.54 -18.15
C GLN A 417 21.00 17.42 -18.75
N TYR A 418 21.83 16.55 -18.18
CA TYR A 418 23.22 16.33 -18.61
C TYR A 418 23.36 15.18 -19.62
N ILE A 419 22.28 14.45 -19.91
CA ILE A 419 22.26 13.34 -20.85
C ILE A 419 21.69 13.82 -22.18
N GLU A 420 22.49 13.76 -23.29
CA GLU A 420 22.13 14.33 -24.58
C GLU A 420 20.78 13.84 -25.10
N ASP A 421 20.51 12.53 -25.01
CA ASP A 421 19.27 11.91 -25.50
C ASP A 421 18.03 12.31 -24.70
N PHE A 422 18.18 12.84 -23.49
CA PHE A 422 17.10 13.27 -22.61
C PHE A 422 16.86 14.78 -22.58
N LYS A 423 17.79 15.61 -23.08
CA LYS A 423 17.69 17.08 -22.99
C LYS A 423 16.36 17.65 -23.50
N ILE A 424 15.89 17.19 -24.64
CA ILE A 424 14.63 17.69 -25.23
C ILE A 424 13.43 17.26 -24.38
N ARG A 425 13.40 16.02 -23.93
CA ARG A 425 12.33 15.48 -23.08
C ARG A 425 12.28 16.20 -21.73
N TYR A 426 13.44 16.40 -21.12
CA TYR A 426 13.58 17.16 -19.89
C TYR A 426 13.15 18.62 -20.05
N ALA A 427 13.49 19.28 -21.16
CA ALA A 427 13.05 20.63 -21.45
C ALA A 427 11.51 20.72 -21.60
N ASN A 428 10.87 19.75 -22.26
CA ASN A 428 9.42 19.67 -22.37
C ASN A 428 8.75 19.47 -21.00
N PHE A 429 9.29 18.55 -20.18
CA PHE A 429 8.86 18.37 -18.81
C PHE A 429 8.96 19.68 -18.00
N LYS A 430 10.12 20.35 -18.03
CA LYS A 430 10.32 21.63 -17.32
C LYS A 430 9.33 22.70 -17.80
N SER A 431 9.04 22.79 -19.10
CA SER A 431 8.09 23.75 -19.63
C SER A 431 6.69 23.57 -19.01
N ILE A 432 6.21 22.34 -18.84
CA ILE A 432 4.93 22.07 -18.18
C ILE A 432 4.95 22.52 -16.72
N VAL A 433 6.04 22.20 -16.01
CA VAL A 433 6.20 22.57 -14.60
C VAL A 433 6.23 24.08 -14.43
N GLU A 434 6.97 24.80 -15.25
CA GLU A 434 7.05 26.27 -15.19
C GLU A 434 5.71 26.91 -15.54
N ASP A 435 5.04 26.47 -16.63
CA ASP A 435 3.68 26.92 -16.95
C ASP A 435 2.72 26.73 -15.77
N PHE A 436 2.81 25.59 -15.09
CA PHE A 436 1.98 25.30 -13.92
C PHE A 436 2.32 26.22 -12.75
N LYS A 437 3.60 26.44 -12.45
CA LYS A 437 4.06 27.34 -11.38
C LYS A 437 3.57 28.77 -11.62
N GLU A 438 3.67 29.28 -12.84
CA GLU A 438 3.25 30.64 -13.19
C GLU A 438 1.74 30.84 -12.98
N ASN A 439 0.93 29.82 -13.30
CA ASN A 439 -0.54 29.91 -13.23
C ASN A 439 -1.13 29.52 -11.87
N ASN A 440 -0.36 28.96 -10.93
CA ASN A 440 -0.86 28.41 -9.67
C ASN A 440 -0.07 28.87 -8.43
N GLN A 441 0.46 30.08 -8.45
CA GLN A 441 1.30 30.63 -7.35
C GLN A 441 0.60 30.58 -5.99
N GLU A 442 -0.69 30.94 -5.94
CA GLU A 442 -1.47 30.92 -4.71
C GLU A 442 -1.64 29.49 -4.15
N LEU A 443 -1.92 28.51 -5.02
CA LEU A 443 -2.06 27.11 -4.62
C LEU A 443 -0.72 26.54 -4.10
N ILE A 444 0.39 26.91 -4.75
CA ILE A 444 1.74 26.50 -4.34
C ILE A 444 2.09 27.10 -2.98
N ALA A 445 1.70 28.36 -2.73
CA ALA A 445 1.89 28.97 -1.43
C ALA A 445 1.12 28.24 -0.32
N LEU A 446 -0.13 27.84 -0.57
CA LEU A 446 -0.94 27.05 0.35
C LEU A 446 -0.33 25.69 0.69
N GLU A 447 0.39 25.05 -0.25
CA GLU A 447 1.09 23.79 0.03
C GLU A 447 2.22 23.95 1.06
N SER A 448 2.87 25.11 1.09
CA SER A 448 3.97 25.41 2.01
C SER A 448 3.55 25.81 3.42
N GLU A 449 2.27 26.18 3.61
CA GLU A 449 1.74 26.51 4.93
C GLU A 449 1.56 25.21 5.75
N ASP A 450 2.13 25.19 6.95
CA ASP A 450 1.95 24.10 7.91
C ASP A 450 0.50 24.06 8.42
N ASN A 451 -0.26 23.09 7.96
CA ASN A 451 -1.59 22.77 8.50
C ASN A 451 -1.52 21.79 9.65
#